data_51ab5b57cd94117ad398ba50086e0e32
#
_entry.id   51ab5b57cd94117ad398ba50086e0e32
#
_cell.length_a   1.000
_cell.length_b   1.000
_cell.length_c   1.000
_cell.angle_alpha   90.00
_cell.angle_beta   90.00
_cell.angle_gamma   90.00
#
_symmetry.space_group_name_H-M   'P 1'
#
loop_
_entity.id
_entity.type
_entity.pdbx_description
1 polymer ?
#
loop_
_entity_poly.entity_id
_entity_poly.type
_entity_poly.pdbx_seq_one_letter_code
_entity_poly.pdbx_strand_id
1 'polypeptide(L)'
;MTAGVRLPDLRRLPRRFLVYAALLPFVILGAAGFALFLRGPTVSPTTIGSVAPDFSLMDLDGNPVHLADLRGQPVIVNFWASWCGPCVHEFPLLRAAAEEHAGDDLVVLGIVYQDRSESARAFMQQNGGTWQALMDPDERVARAYKIFGPPETYFIGRDGRIVARHIGQLTAASLDAKVAAIMDEE
;
A
#
# COMPACT_ATOMS: atom_id res chain seq x y z
N MET A 1 -33.48 -53.93 -23.13
CA MET A 1 -32.64 -54.56 -22.07
C MET A 1 -32.09 -53.43 -21.22
N THR A 2 -32.79 -53.05 -20.14
CA THR A 2 -32.41 -51.99 -19.23
C THR A 2 -31.70 -52.66 -18.03
N ALA A 3 -30.38 -52.48 -17.95
CA ALA A 3 -29.60 -52.95 -16.82
C ALA A 3 -29.87 -52.07 -15.61
N GLY A 4 -30.64 -52.58 -14.65
CA GLY A 4 -30.90 -51.90 -13.38
C GLY A 4 -29.63 -51.84 -12.53
N VAL A 5 -29.09 -50.67 -12.32
CA VAL A 5 -28.01 -50.42 -11.37
C VAL A 5 -28.56 -50.63 -9.96
N ARG A 6 -28.18 -51.76 -9.32
CA ARG A 6 -28.52 -52.01 -7.90
C ARG A 6 -27.61 -51.13 -7.03
N LEU A 7 -28.20 -50.18 -6.34
CA LEU A 7 -27.49 -49.39 -5.31
C LEU A 7 -27.10 -50.33 -4.14
N PRO A 8 -25.90 -50.20 -3.59
CA PRO A 8 -25.46 -51.03 -2.45
C PRO A 8 -26.32 -50.71 -1.22
N ASP A 9 -26.67 -51.80 -0.49
CA ASP A 9 -27.47 -51.75 0.73
C ASP A 9 -26.66 -51.08 1.88
N LEU A 10 -26.96 -49.82 2.16
CA LEU A 10 -26.27 -48.99 3.17
C LEU A 10 -26.41 -49.56 4.62
N ARG A 11 -27.28 -50.53 4.85
CA ARG A 11 -27.52 -51.12 6.18
C ARG A 11 -26.45 -52.13 6.63
N ARG A 12 -25.51 -52.52 5.75
CA ARG A 12 -24.46 -53.46 6.06
C ARG A 12 -23.07 -52.85 6.22
N LEU A 13 -22.95 -51.51 6.21
CA LEU A 13 -21.66 -50.88 6.41
C LEU A 13 -21.20 -51.02 7.87
N PRO A 14 -19.96 -51.45 8.13
CA PRO A 14 -19.43 -51.54 9.49
C PRO A 14 -19.44 -50.17 10.18
N ARG A 15 -19.81 -50.13 11.47
CA ARG A 15 -19.96 -48.90 12.28
C ARG A 15 -18.79 -47.91 12.11
N ARG A 16 -17.59 -48.40 11.91
CA ARG A 16 -16.38 -47.58 11.63
C ARG A 16 -16.50 -46.77 10.33
N PHE A 17 -17.16 -47.28 9.30
CA PHE A 17 -17.38 -46.56 8.04
C PHE A 17 -18.33 -45.39 8.21
N LEU A 18 -19.37 -45.54 9.04
CA LEU A 18 -20.30 -44.47 9.36
C LEU A 18 -19.64 -43.34 10.17
N VAL A 19 -18.71 -43.67 11.07
CA VAL A 19 -17.93 -42.69 11.84
C VAL A 19 -17.00 -41.89 10.92
N TYR A 20 -16.29 -42.54 10.00
CA TYR A 20 -15.43 -41.86 9.05
C TYR A 20 -16.23 -41.00 8.05
N ALA A 21 -17.37 -41.46 7.58
CA ALA A 21 -18.25 -40.69 6.71
C ALA A 21 -18.84 -39.44 7.41
N ALA A 22 -19.09 -39.52 8.72
CA ALA A 22 -19.54 -38.39 9.50
C ALA A 22 -18.43 -37.37 9.82
N LEU A 23 -17.18 -37.84 9.97
CA LEU A 23 -16.05 -36.95 10.29
C LEU A 23 -15.42 -36.30 9.04
N LEU A 24 -15.55 -36.92 7.87
CA LEU A 24 -14.96 -36.42 6.61
C LEU A 24 -15.35 -34.97 6.27
N PRO A 25 -16.62 -34.53 6.36
CA PRO A 25 -17.00 -33.17 6.08
C PRO A 25 -16.38 -32.16 7.06
N PHE A 26 -16.21 -32.53 8.34
CA PHE A 26 -15.56 -31.67 9.32
C PHE A 26 -14.06 -31.51 9.06
N VAL A 27 -13.39 -32.57 8.61
CA VAL A 27 -11.98 -32.52 8.21
C VAL A 27 -11.81 -31.64 6.96
N ILE A 28 -12.70 -31.76 5.97
CA ILE A 28 -12.66 -30.95 4.74
C ILE A 28 -12.94 -29.48 5.06
N LEU A 29 -13.95 -29.17 5.87
CA LEU A 29 -14.26 -27.81 6.30
C LEU A 29 -13.14 -27.21 7.15
N GLY A 30 -12.54 -27.99 8.05
CA GLY A 30 -11.38 -27.56 8.84
C GLY A 30 -10.16 -27.29 7.97
N ALA A 31 -9.87 -28.16 7.00
CA ALA A 31 -8.77 -27.95 6.05
C ALA A 31 -9.01 -26.74 5.12
N ALA A 32 -10.24 -26.53 4.66
CA ALA A 32 -10.61 -25.37 3.85
C ALA A 32 -10.53 -24.07 4.67
N GLY A 33 -11.01 -24.06 5.90
CA GLY A 33 -10.90 -22.93 6.82
C GLY A 33 -9.45 -22.60 7.17
N PHE A 34 -8.62 -23.64 7.40
CA PHE A 34 -7.19 -23.49 7.65
C PHE A 34 -6.44 -22.97 6.42
N ALA A 35 -6.78 -23.46 5.21
CA ALA A 35 -6.21 -22.96 3.96
C ALA A 35 -6.58 -21.50 3.68
N LEU A 36 -7.80 -21.07 4.04
CA LEU A 36 -8.23 -19.66 3.98
C LEU A 36 -7.51 -18.80 5.03
N PHE A 37 -7.28 -19.33 6.22
CA PHE A 37 -6.52 -18.65 7.29
C PHE A 37 -5.03 -18.49 6.92
N LEU A 38 -4.44 -19.46 6.21
CA LEU A 38 -3.07 -19.38 5.70
C LEU A 38 -2.92 -18.41 4.52
N ARG A 39 -4.01 -18.02 3.87
CA ARG A 39 -4.02 -16.91 2.91
C ARG A 39 -4.08 -15.58 3.67
N GLY A 40 -3.03 -15.27 4.42
CA GLY A 40 -2.79 -13.93 4.94
C GLY A 40 -2.79 -12.91 3.80
N PRO A 41 -2.97 -11.61 4.09
CA PRO A 41 -2.91 -10.57 3.07
C PRO A 41 -1.59 -10.74 2.29
N THR A 42 -1.70 -10.92 0.99
CA THR A 42 -0.54 -10.98 0.09
C THR A 42 0.09 -9.59 0.10
N VAL A 43 1.14 -9.43 0.90
CA VAL A 43 1.96 -8.22 0.86
C VAL A 43 2.66 -8.26 -0.49
N SER A 44 2.17 -7.47 -1.44
CA SER A 44 2.84 -7.31 -2.74
C SER A 44 4.26 -6.83 -2.50
N PRO A 45 5.26 -7.41 -3.19
CA PRO A 45 6.63 -6.93 -3.04
C PRO A 45 6.69 -5.46 -3.46
N THR A 46 7.28 -4.60 -2.63
CA THR A 46 7.48 -3.17 -2.91
C THR A 46 8.64 -3.01 -3.89
N THR A 47 8.44 -3.45 -5.11
CA THR A 47 9.41 -3.40 -6.21
C THR A 47 8.85 -2.56 -7.35
N ILE A 48 9.72 -1.98 -8.14
CA ILE A 48 9.33 -1.27 -9.38
C ILE A 48 8.50 -2.23 -10.24
N GLY A 49 7.39 -1.75 -10.78
CA GLY A 49 6.39 -2.50 -11.55
C GLY A 49 5.33 -3.23 -10.71
N SER A 50 5.49 -3.34 -9.37
CA SER A 50 4.44 -3.91 -8.51
C SER A 50 3.37 -2.88 -8.17
N VAL A 51 2.15 -3.36 -7.86
CA VAL A 51 1.10 -2.49 -7.29
C VAL A 51 1.59 -1.92 -5.98
N ALA A 52 1.46 -0.61 -5.80
CA ALA A 52 1.82 0.07 -4.57
C ALA A 52 1.00 -0.49 -3.39
N PRO A 53 1.63 -0.76 -2.23
CA PRO A 53 0.91 -1.15 -1.03
C PRO A 53 -0.15 -0.10 -0.68
N ASP A 54 -1.40 -0.54 -0.59
CA ASP A 54 -2.50 0.34 -0.24
C ASP A 54 -2.46 0.76 1.22
N PHE A 55 -2.98 1.95 1.50
CA PHE A 55 -3.09 2.46 2.86
C PHE A 55 -4.29 3.38 3.04
N SER A 56 -4.69 3.49 4.29
CA SER A 56 -5.65 4.47 4.81
C SER A 56 -5.04 5.09 6.05
N LEU A 57 -4.73 6.38 5.99
CA LEU A 57 -4.14 7.17 7.06
C LEU A 57 -4.95 8.45 7.27
N MET A 58 -4.81 9.05 8.47
CA MET A 58 -5.34 10.38 8.74
C MET A 58 -4.29 11.42 8.40
N ASP A 59 -4.74 12.52 7.78
CA ASP A 59 -3.91 13.71 7.63
C ASP A 59 -3.75 14.46 8.97
N LEU A 60 -2.95 15.51 8.97
CA LEU A 60 -2.73 16.32 10.19
C LEU A 60 -4.01 17.01 10.67
N ASP A 61 -5.04 17.14 9.84
CA ASP A 61 -6.30 17.79 10.19
C ASP A 61 -7.40 16.77 10.58
N GLY A 62 -7.05 15.48 10.55
CA GLY A 62 -7.94 14.37 10.95
C GLY A 62 -8.85 13.87 9.84
N ASN A 63 -8.59 14.24 8.58
CA ASN A 63 -9.32 13.72 7.43
C ASN A 63 -8.69 12.38 6.98
N PRO A 64 -9.51 11.37 6.66
CA PRO A 64 -9.01 10.12 6.12
C PRO A 64 -8.54 10.31 4.67
N VAL A 65 -7.40 9.70 4.34
CA VAL A 65 -6.83 9.66 2.99
C VAL A 65 -6.56 8.21 2.63
N HIS A 66 -7.10 7.76 1.50
CA HIS A 66 -6.93 6.42 0.99
C HIS A 66 -6.16 6.46 -0.33
N LEU A 67 -5.06 5.71 -0.43
CA LEU A 67 -4.31 5.65 -1.69
C LEU A 67 -5.16 5.08 -2.84
N ALA A 68 -6.05 4.14 -2.53
CA ALA A 68 -6.95 3.54 -3.53
C ALA A 68 -7.88 4.55 -4.22
N ASP A 69 -8.24 5.65 -3.54
CA ASP A 69 -9.11 6.70 -4.09
C ASP A 69 -8.41 7.58 -5.14
N LEU A 70 -7.07 7.48 -5.21
CA LEU A 70 -6.23 8.22 -6.15
C LEU A 70 -5.90 7.42 -7.42
N ARG A 71 -6.58 6.30 -7.64
CA ARG A 71 -6.42 5.55 -8.90
C ARG A 71 -6.80 6.41 -10.11
N GLY A 72 -5.99 6.35 -11.16
CA GLY A 72 -6.11 7.21 -12.33
C GLY A 72 -5.32 8.52 -12.23
N GLN A 73 -4.73 8.80 -11.06
CA GLN A 73 -3.86 9.96 -10.85
C GLN A 73 -2.41 9.50 -10.63
N PRO A 74 -1.40 10.22 -11.13
CA PRO A 74 -0.02 10.00 -10.75
C PRO A 74 0.21 10.49 -9.31
N VAL A 75 0.90 9.68 -8.49
CA VAL A 75 1.07 9.99 -7.06
C VAL A 75 2.54 9.92 -6.66
N ILE A 76 3.01 10.94 -5.97
CA ILE A 76 4.28 10.95 -5.23
C ILE A 76 3.98 10.65 -3.77
N VAL A 77 4.57 9.58 -3.23
CA VAL A 77 4.52 9.26 -1.80
C VAL A 77 5.91 9.49 -1.21
N ASN A 78 6.06 10.57 -0.46
CA ASN A 78 7.30 10.97 0.18
C ASN A 78 7.27 10.67 1.68
N PHE A 79 8.24 9.90 2.18
CA PHE A 79 8.42 9.63 3.60
C PHE A 79 9.42 10.61 4.19
N TRP A 80 8.99 11.37 5.20
CA TRP A 80 9.76 12.46 5.79
C TRP A 80 9.54 12.59 7.30
N ALA A 81 10.36 13.39 7.97
CA ALA A 81 10.21 13.73 9.38
C ALA A 81 10.73 15.14 9.68
N SER A 82 10.26 15.76 10.76
CA SER A 82 10.74 17.09 11.16
C SER A 82 12.19 17.11 11.64
N TRP A 83 12.69 15.98 12.11
CA TRP A 83 14.09 15.79 12.54
C TRP A 83 15.02 15.41 11.36
N CYS A 84 14.49 15.24 10.16
CA CYS A 84 15.24 14.85 8.97
C CYS A 84 15.84 16.09 8.29
N GLY A 85 17.13 16.35 8.48
CA GLY A 85 17.82 17.47 7.85
C GLY A 85 17.74 17.51 6.33
N PRO A 86 18.01 16.40 5.60
CA PRO A 86 17.90 16.36 4.14
C PRO A 86 16.49 16.64 3.61
N CYS A 87 15.42 16.36 4.39
CA CYS A 87 14.04 16.61 4.00
C CYS A 87 13.76 18.10 3.80
N VAL A 88 14.44 18.99 4.56
CA VAL A 88 14.32 20.45 4.40
C VAL A 88 14.65 20.88 2.96
N HIS A 89 15.66 20.25 2.38
CA HIS A 89 16.16 20.64 1.05
C HIS A 89 15.30 20.14 -0.10
N GLU A 90 14.52 19.07 0.08
CA GLU A 90 13.66 18.56 -0.99
C GLU A 90 12.24 19.14 -0.95
N PHE A 91 11.79 19.70 0.17
CA PHE A 91 10.47 20.29 0.29
C PHE A 91 10.17 21.39 -0.75
N PRO A 92 11.08 22.33 -1.03
CA PRO A 92 10.86 23.30 -2.11
C PRO A 92 10.71 22.64 -3.49
N LEU A 93 11.42 21.53 -3.74
CA LEU A 93 11.33 20.81 -5.01
C LEU A 93 9.98 20.10 -5.15
N LEU A 94 9.53 19.40 -4.10
CA LEU A 94 8.21 18.73 -4.08
C LEU A 94 7.07 19.75 -4.24
N ARG A 95 7.19 20.92 -3.61
CA ARG A 95 6.21 22.00 -3.77
C ARG A 95 6.18 22.50 -5.20
N ALA A 96 7.34 22.78 -5.80
CA ALA A 96 7.42 23.24 -7.18
C ALA A 96 6.78 22.23 -8.15
N ALA A 97 7.04 20.93 -7.98
CA ALA A 97 6.43 19.88 -8.78
C ALA A 97 4.90 19.82 -8.59
N ALA A 98 4.41 19.96 -7.34
CA ALA A 98 2.98 19.99 -7.07
C ALA A 98 2.29 21.19 -7.70
N GLU A 99 2.93 22.37 -7.68
CA GLU A 99 2.42 23.60 -8.29
C GLU A 99 2.46 23.53 -9.82
N GLU A 100 3.53 23.03 -10.41
CA GLU A 100 3.72 22.90 -11.86
C GLU A 100 2.69 21.97 -12.50
N HIS A 101 2.40 20.86 -11.82
CA HIS A 101 1.49 19.80 -12.31
C HIS A 101 0.11 19.81 -11.65
N ALA A 102 -0.28 20.92 -11.02
CA ALA A 102 -1.62 21.04 -10.41
C ALA A 102 -2.77 20.86 -11.40
N GLY A 103 -2.54 21.17 -12.70
CA GLY A 103 -3.50 20.98 -13.80
C GLY A 103 -3.52 19.58 -14.39
N ASP A 104 -2.54 18.73 -14.05
CA ASP A 104 -2.31 17.40 -14.61
C ASP A 104 -2.66 16.29 -13.62
N ASP A 105 -3.38 16.60 -12.55
CA ASP A 105 -3.83 15.70 -11.49
C ASP A 105 -2.70 15.04 -10.67
N LEU A 106 -1.48 15.57 -10.70
CA LEU A 106 -0.40 15.06 -9.85
C LEU A 106 -0.72 15.27 -8.37
N VAL A 107 -0.70 14.19 -7.61
CA VAL A 107 -0.90 14.22 -6.16
C VAL A 107 0.43 13.99 -5.44
N VAL A 108 0.73 14.85 -4.47
CA VAL A 108 1.83 14.64 -3.52
C VAL A 108 1.26 14.29 -2.16
N LEU A 109 1.70 13.17 -1.60
CA LEU A 109 1.39 12.73 -0.24
C LEU A 109 2.68 12.64 0.58
N GLY A 110 2.72 13.29 1.73
CA GLY A 110 3.81 13.20 2.67
C GLY A 110 3.46 12.24 3.82
N ILE A 111 4.15 11.11 3.98
CA ILE A 111 3.96 10.22 5.12
C ILE A 111 4.97 10.56 6.19
N VAL A 112 4.47 10.93 7.37
CA VAL A 112 5.28 11.32 8.53
C VAL A 112 5.86 10.06 9.17
N TYR A 113 7.19 9.97 9.20
CA TYR A 113 7.94 8.82 9.69
C TYR A 113 8.48 9.08 11.10
N GLN A 114 8.05 8.26 12.07
CA GLN A 114 8.54 8.27 13.47
C GLN A 114 8.60 9.69 14.07
N ASP A 115 7.51 10.45 13.92
CA ASP A 115 7.45 11.83 14.39
C ASP A 115 6.08 12.16 15.00
N ARG A 116 5.99 13.28 15.66
CA ARG A 116 4.78 13.77 16.31
C ARG A 116 4.03 14.71 15.38
N SER A 117 2.71 14.66 15.41
CA SER A 117 1.84 15.49 14.57
C SER A 117 2.09 17.00 14.75
N GLU A 118 2.40 17.42 15.99
CA GLU A 118 2.72 18.82 16.29
C GLU A 118 4.03 19.26 15.61
N SER A 119 5.08 18.44 15.71
CA SER A 119 6.37 18.72 15.05
C SER A 119 6.24 18.69 13.53
N ALA A 120 5.50 17.69 13.00
CA ALA A 120 5.23 17.59 11.58
C ALA A 120 4.48 18.81 11.05
N ARG A 121 3.45 19.29 11.76
CA ARG A 121 2.70 20.49 11.40
C ARG A 121 3.58 21.74 11.37
N ALA A 122 4.40 21.91 12.40
CA ALA A 122 5.35 23.03 12.46
C ALA A 122 6.35 22.99 11.29
N PHE A 123 6.86 21.80 10.97
CA PHE A 123 7.78 21.60 9.85
C PHE A 123 7.14 21.93 8.50
N MET A 124 5.91 21.46 8.23
CA MET A 124 5.14 21.81 7.03
C MET A 124 4.99 23.32 6.86
N GLN A 125 4.61 24.01 7.94
CA GLN A 125 4.44 25.45 7.94
C GLN A 125 5.75 26.19 7.68
N GLN A 126 6.85 25.79 8.34
CA GLN A 126 8.16 26.43 8.21
C GLN A 126 8.79 26.24 6.82
N ASN A 127 8.56 25.07 6.20
CA ASN A 127 9.19 24.70 4.93
C ASN A 127 8.23 24.83 3.72
N GLY A 128 7.04 25.40 3.92
CA GLY A 128 6.07 25.69 2.86
C GLY A 128 5.49 24.44 2.20
N GLY A 129 5.28 23.37 2.98
CA GLY A 129 4.57 22.19 2.51
C GLY A 129 3.08 22.50 2.32
N THR A 130 2.56 22.27 1.12
CA THR A 130 1.16 22.56 0.74
C THR A 130 0.32 21.31 0.49
N TRP A 131 0.95 20.14 0.46
CA TRP A 131 0.30 18.85 0.25
C TRP A 131 -0.14 18.18 1.56
N GLN A 132 -0.92 17.12 1.48
CA GLN A 132 -1.39 16.37 2.65
C GLN A 132 -0.24 15.64 3.34
N ALA A 133 -0.08 15.88 4.64
CA ALA A 133 0.85 15.17 5.51
C ALA A 133 0.07 14.15 6.35
N LEU A 134 0.40 12.87 6.19
CA LEU A 134 -0.32 11.72 6.73
C LEU A 134 0.44 11.10 7.88
N MET A 135 -0.24 10.82 8.98
CA MET A 135 0.35 10.19 10.16
C MET A 135 0.33 8.66 10.04
N ASP A 136 1.49 8.02 10.23
CA ASP A 136 1.65 6.54 10.29
C ASP A 136 2.13 6.11 11.69
N PRO A 137 1.29 6.24 12.75
CA PRO A 137 1.71 6.07 14.14
C PRO A 137 2.21 4.65 14.44
N ASP A 138 1.71 3.65 13.73
CA ASP A 138 2.09 2.24 13.90
C ASP A 138 3.17 1.81 12.91
N GLU A 139 3.70 2.71 12.09
CA GLU A 139 4.70 2.44 11.03
C GLU A 139 4.27 1.31 10.05
N ARG A 140 2.97 1.06 9.92
CA ARG A 140 2.48 -0.01 9.05
C ARG A 140 2.75 0.27 7.58
N VAL A 141 2.56 1.53 7.17
CA VAL A 141 2.81 1.97 5.80
C VAL A 141 4.31 2.01 5.54
N ALA A 142 5.11 2.57 6.45
CA ALA A 142 6.56 2.59 6.34
C ALA A 142 7.13 1.16 6.19
N ARG A 143 6.64 0.18 6.98
CA ARG A 143 7.04 -1.23 6.84
C ARG A 143 6.58 -1.85 5.53
N ALA A 144 5.34 -1.56 5.07
CA ALA A 144 4.82 -2.08 3.80
C ALA A 144 5.65 -1.56 2.61
N TYR A 145 6.07 -0.30 2.66
CA TYR A 145 6.95 0.33 1.68
C TYR A 145 8.43 0.03 1.90
N LYS A 146 8.79 -0.73 2.95
CA LYS A 146 10.17 -1.10 3.30
C LYS A 146 11.09 0.11 3.41
N ILE A 147 10.62 1.13 4.13
CA ILE A 147 11.38 2.35 4.38
C ILE A 147 12.53 2.05 5.33
N PHE A 148 13.74 2.48 4.97
CA PHE A 148 14.92 2.40 5.83
C PHE A 148 15.06 3.64 6.72
N GLY A 149 14.63 4.78 6.21
CA GLY A 149 14.66 6.07 6.90
C GLY A 149 14.41 7.22 5.92
N PRO A 150 13.94 8.39 6.44
CA PRO A 150 13.65 9.55 5.60
C PRO A 150 14.93 10.26 5.14
N PRO A 151 14.90 10.91 3.95
CA PRO A 151 13.77 10.89 3.03
C PRO A 151 13.83 9.68 2.10
N GLU A 152 12.66 9.12 1.80
CA GLU A 152 12.48 8.15 0.73
C GLU A 152 11.21 8.48 -0.04
N THR A 153 11.24 8.37 -1.37
CA THR A 153 10.12 8.76 -2.22
C THR A 153 9.78 7.65 -3.20
N TYR A 154 8.49 7.36 -3.30
CA TYR A 154 7.91 6.46 -4.28
C TYR A 154 7.10 7.25 -5.29
N PHE A 155 7.23 6.88 -6.55
CA PHE A 155 6.54 7.44 -7.70
C PHE A 155 5.60 6.37 -8.24
N ILE A 156 4.30 6.67 -8.26
CA ILE A 156 3.23 5.72 -8.57
C ILE A 156 2.49 6.23 -9.80
N GLY A 157 2.40 5.38 -10.82
CA GLY A 157 1.67 5.69 -12.05
C GLY A 157 0.14 5.67 -11.88
N ARG A 158 -0.59 6.11 -12.88
CA ARG A 158 -2.07 6.17 -12.89
C ARG A 158 -2.73 4.80 -12.66
N ASP A 159 -2.07 3.72 -13.07
CA ASP A 159 -2.50 2.34 -12.83
C ASP A 159 -2.28 1.86 -11.38
N GLY A 160 -1.64 2.72 -10.56
CA GLY A 160 -1.29 2.47 -9.16
C GLY A 160 -0.10 1.56 -8.97
N ARG A 161 0.77 1.41 -9.98
CA ARG A 161 2.03 0.68 -9.85
C ARG A 161 3.18 1.61 -9.50
N ILE A 162 4.15 1.07 -8.80
CA ILE A 162 5.39 1.78 -8.50
C ILE A 162 6.24 1.83 -9.76
N VAL A 163 6.42 3.03 -10.30
CA VAL A 163 7.26 3.31 -11.48
C VAL A 163 8.70 3.54 -11.07
N ALA A 164 8.91 4.27 -9.97
CA ALA A 164 10.25 4.57 -9.46
C ALA A 164 10.27 4.68 -7.92
N ARG A 165 11.47 4.50 -7.37
CA ARG A 165 11.81 4.77 -5.96
C ARG A 165 13.06 5.62 -5.92
N HIS A 166 13.14 6.54 -4.97
CA HIS A 166 14.34 7.31 -4.66
C HIS A 166 14.65 7.18 -3.16
N ILE A 167 15.88 6.84 -2.83
CA ILE A 167 16.37 6.74 -1.46
C ILE A 167 17.32 7.91 -1.22
N GLY A 168 17.08 8.66 -0.16
CA GLY A 168 17.82 9.88 0.18
C GLY A 168 17.22 11.12 -0.44
N GLN A 169 17.94 12.24 -0.30
CA GLN A 169 17.49 13.55 -0.75
C GLN A 169 17.30 13.61 -2.27
N LEU A 170 16.15 14.07 -2.71
CA LEU A 170 15.87 14.37 -4.11
C LEU A 170 16.71 15.56 -4.61
N THR A 171 17.12 15.48 -5.87
CA THR A 171 17.60 16.62 -6.65
C THR A 171 16.55 17.03 -7.67
N ALA A 172 16.56 18.27 -8.16
CA ALA A 172 15.63 18.73 -9.18
C ALA A 172 15.61 17.76 -10.39
N ALA A 173 16.79 17.48 -10.98
CA ALA A 173 16.89 16.58 -12.12
C ALA A 173 16.36 15.15 -11.84
N SER A 174 16.53 14.62 -10.61
CA SER A 174 16.02 13.29 -10.26
C SER A 174 14.52 13.30 -10.04
N LEU A 175 13.96 14.40 -9.53
CA LEU A 175 12.52 14.58 -9.35
C LEU A 175 11.84 14.71 -10.73
N ASP A 176 12.31 15.65 -11.57
CA ASP A 176 11.75 15.92 -12.90
C ASP A 176 11.69 14.64 -13.75
N ALA A 177 12.79 13.87 -13.80
CA ALA A 177 12.84 12.62 -14.57
C ALA A 177 11.81 11.58 -14.06
N LYS A 178 11.55 11.51 -12.74
CA LYS A 178 10.62 10.54 -12.17
C LYS A 178 9.17 11.02 -12.24
N VAL A 179 8.95 12.33 -12.14
CA VAL A 179 7.62 12.93 -12.39
C VAL A 179 7.23 12.66 -13.84
N ALA A 180 8.10 12.99 -14.80
CA ALA A 180 7.83 12.69 -16.21
C ALA A 180 7.46 11.21 -16.42
N ALA A 181 8.18 10.27 -15.78
CA ALA A 181 7.90 8.85 -15.93
C ALA A 181 6.51 8.42 -15.42
N ILE A 182 5.97 9.05 -14.35
CA ILE A 182 4.60 8.72 -13.87
C ILE A 182 3.49 9.49 -14.60
N MET A 183 3.85 10.58 -15.28
CA MET A 183 2.92 11.37 -16.08
C MET A 183 2.66 10.75 -17.46
N ASP A 184 3.68 10.10 -18.05
CA ASP A 184 3.65 9.49 -19.39
C ASP A 184 2.97 8.10 -19.41
N GLU A 185 2.68 7.49 -18.25
CA GLU A 185 1.98 6.19 -18.20
C GLU A 185 0.47 6.37 -18.41
N GLU A 186 -0.01 5.90 -19.58
CA GLU A 186 -1.44 5.77 -19.92
C GLU A 186 -2.08 4.49 -19.36
#